data_a2396004f3c9288fdc17a4c62d6d00df
#
_entry.id   a2396004f3c9288fdc17a4c62d6d00df
#
_cell.length_a   1.000
_cell.length_b   1.000
_cell.length_c   1.000
_cell.angle_alpha   90.00
_cell.angle_beta   90.00
_cell.angle_gamma   90.00
#
_symmetry.space_group_name_H-M   'P 1'
#
loop_
_entity.id
_entity.type
_entity.pdbx_description
1 polymer ?
#
loop_
_entity_poly.entity_id
_entity_poly.type
_entity_poly.pdbx_seq_one_letter_code
_entity_poly.pdbx_strand_id
1 'polypeptide(L)'
;MNAIKRFGSAMIVPVLMFAFFGIVLGFATLFKNPTIMGSLADQHTFWFKFWSVIESGGWVIFTHMEVVFVVVLPLSLAKKAPGHAALAALMGYLMFNTFINAILTQWPHTFGANLEKGVENVPGLKSIAGIATLDTNILGGIIISAIITWIHNRYYSKRLPEMVGVFQGLTFVVTISFFVMLPLAAITCVIWPTVQHGIGSMQHFIIASGYIGVWLYHFLERVLIPTGLHHFIYAPIEVGPVVVNHGLKAEWLQHLNEFAKSSKPLKEQFPYGFMLQGNGKVFGCLGIALAMYATTPKENRKKVAALLIPATLTAVVVGITEPLEFTFLFIAPYLFVLHAVLAASMDTLMYAFGVVGNMGGGLLDFISTNWLPLGKEHWGTYVAQVVIGLIFVAIYFFLFRFLILKFDIPLPGRKKTEEEVKLFSKQDYKNKKGDNVDPKRASTGNEYEDKAAYYLDGLGGKENIKDVTNCTTRLRLTVYDESKVEDTEYFTHQQMAHGLVKSGKSIQVVVGMTVPQVREAFEQMVEDQSSEDK
;
A
#
# COMPACT_ATOMS: atom_id res chain seq x y z
N MET A 1 -0.45 19.62 -1.77
CA MET A 1 -0.64 18.69 -0.64
C MET A 1 -1.72 17.63 -0.90
N ASN A 2 -2.89 17.98 -1.49
CA ASN A 2 -3.97 17.00 -1.76
C ASN A 2 -3.63 15.92 -2.81
N ALA A 3 -2.86 16.26 -3.87
CA ALA A 3 -2.48 15.28 -4.90
C ALA A 3 -1.58 14.16 -4.37
N ILE A 4 -0.60 14.50 -3.53
CA ILE A 4 0.32 13.52 -2.90
C ILE A 4 -0.45 12.59 -1.94
N LYS A 5 -1.42 13.14 -1.18
CA LYS A 5 -2.26 12.32 -0.29
C LYS A 5 -3.16 11.37 -1.06
N ARG A 6 -3.73 11.80 -2.19
CA ARG A 6 -4.54 10.95 -3.10
C ARG A 6 -3.69 9.86 -3.75
N PHE A 7 -2.49 10.21 -4.18
CA PHE A 7 -1.53 9.24 -4.71
C PHE A 7 -1.18 8.15 -3.66
N GLY A 8 -0.83 8.55 -2.44
CA GLY A 8 -0.56 7.59 -1.37
C GLY A 8 -1.76 6.67 -1.08
N SER A 9 -2.99 7.20 -1.10
CA SER A 9 -4.20 6.37 -0.94
C SER A 9 -4.42 5.40 -2.10
N ALA A 10 -4.08 5.81 -3.34
CA ALA A 10 -4.18 4.94 -4.51
C ALA A 10 -3.23 3.74 -4.44
N MET A 11 -2.07 3.90 -3.80
CA MET A 11 -1.07 2.84 -3.69
C MET A 11 -1.48 1.68 -2.76
N ILE A 12 -2.46 1.89 -1.87
CA ILE A 12 -2.89 0.87 -0.90
C ILE A 12 -3.45 -0.36 -1.62
N VAL A 13 -4.26 -0.19 -2.66
CA VAL A 13 -4.91 -1.31 -3.36
C VAL A 13 -3.88 -2.25 -4.01
N PRO A 14 -2.92 -1.78 -4.84
CA PRO A 14 -1.84 -2.62 -5.34
C PRO A 14 -1.07 -3.35 -4.24
N VAL A 15 -0.73 -2.65 -3.15
CA VAL A 15 0.04 -3.23 -2.03
C VAL A 15 -0.71 -4.38 -1.37
N LEU A 16 -2.01 -4.23 -1.13
CA LEU A 16 -2.85 -5.30 -0.57
C LEU A 16 -2.98 -6.48 -1.54
N MET A 17 -3.08 -6.22 -2.85
CA MET A 17 -3.07 -7.28 -3.86
C MET A 17 -1.74 -8.05 -3.84
N PHE A 18 -0.59 -7.37 -3.82
CA PHE A 18 0.72 -8.02 -3.73
C PHE A 18 0.88 -8.82 -2.44
N ALA A 19 0.39 -8.32 -1.30
CA ALA A 19 0.40 -9.06 -0.03
C ALA A 19 -0.43 -10.34 -0.13
N PHE A 20 -1.65 -10.28 -0.65
CA PHE A 20 -2.52 -11.44 -0.83
C PHE A 20 -1.88 -12.48 -1.76
N PHE A 21 -1.45 -12.08 -2.96
CA PHE A 21 -0.84 -13.00 -3.91
C PHE A 21 0.51 -13.54 -3.44
N GLY A 22 1.28 -12.76 -2.66
CA GLY A 22 2.50 -13.25 -1.98
C GLY A 22 2.19 -14.38 -1.00
N ILE A 23 1.11 -14.26 -0.23
CA ILE A 23 0.64 -15.34 0.67
C ILE A 23 0.22 -16.58 -0.14
N VAL A 24 -0.54 -16.39 -1.23
CA VAL A 24 -0.97 -17.48 -2.13
C VAL A 24 0.25 -18.24 -2.68
N LEU A 25 1.25 -17.51 -3.19
CA LEU A 25 2.50 -18.10 -3.69
C LEU A 25 3.27 -18.82 -2.58
N GLY A 26 3.35 -18.22 -1.37
CA GLY A 26 3.98 -18.85 -0.21
C GLY A 26 3.32 -20.19 0.14
N PHE A 27 1.99 -20.25 0.18
CA PHE A 27 1.26 -21.51 0.39
C PHE A 27 1.44 -22.50 -0.75
N ALA A 28 1.36 -22.05 -2.01
CA ALA A 28 1.56 -22.93 -3.15
C ALA A 28 2.96 -23.56 -3.13
N THR A 29 3.98 -22.78 -2.82
CA THR A 29 5.36 -23.27 -2.68
C THR A 29 5.50 -24.23 -1.49
N LEU A 30 4.88 -23.92 -0.36
CA LEU A 30 4.88 -24.78 0.83
C LEU A 30 4.24 -26.14 0.54
N PHE A 31 3.08 -26.16 -0.10
CA PHE A 31 2.35 -27.39 -0.42
C PHE A 31 2.96 -28.20 -1.57
N LYS A 32 3.85 -27.62 -2.36
CA LYS A 32 4.67 -28.30 -3.37
C LYS A 32 6.03 -28.74 -2.83
N ASN A 33 6.35 -28.40 -1.59
CA ASN A 33 7.64 -28.74 -0.99
C ASN A 33 7.68 -30.23 -0.58
N PRO A 34 8.55 -31.07 -1.18
CA PRO A 34 8.61 -32.50 -0.85
C PRO A 34 9.11 -32.77 0.58
N THR A 35 9.86 -31.84 1.17
CA THR A 35 10.31 -31.96 2.57
C THR A 35 9.14 -31.86 3.56
N ILE A 36 8.07 -31.12 3.21
CA ILE A 36 6.89 -30.89 4.05
C ILE A 36 5.79 -31.90 3.70
N MET A 37 5.51 -32.10 2.41
CA MET A 37 4.36 -32.86 1.91
C MET A 37 4.73 -34.30 1.49
N GLY A 38 6.01 -34.67 1.55
CA GLY A 38 6.47 -36.01 1.19
C GLY A 38 6.06 -36.42 -0.24
N SER A 39 5.50 -37.60 -0.40
CA SER A 39 5.06 -38.15 -1.70
C SER A 39 3.92 -37.39 -2.36
N LEU A 40 3.15 -36.59 -1.62
CA LEU A 40 2.11 -35.73 -2.22
C LEU A 40 2.71 -34.65 -3.11
N ALA A 41 3.93 -34.20 -2.83
CA ALA A 41 4.64 -33.20 -3.63
C ALA A 41 5.35 -33.76 -4.84
N ASP A 42 5.15 -35.04 -5.21
CA ASP A 42 5.64 -35.60 -6.47
C ASP A 42 4.93 -34.90 -7.65
N GLN A 43 5.70 -34.56 -8.70
CA GLN A 43 5.24 -33.78 -9.86
C GLN A 43 4.09 -34.45 -10.65
N HIS A 44 3.95 -35.78 -10.54
CA HIS A 44 2.91 -36.54 -11.20
C HIS A 44 1.58 -36.58 -10.44
N THR A 45 1.57 -36.20 -9.16
CA THR A 45 0.38 -36.22 -8.31
C THR A 45 -0.63 -35.13 -8.71
N PHE A 46 -1.91 -35.41 -8.45
CA PHE A 46 -2.97 -34.39 -8.59
C PHE A 46 -2.71 -33.20 -7.66
N TRP A 47 -2.21 -33.44 -6.45
CA TRP A 47 -1.88 -32.42 -5.46
C TRP A 47 -0.85 -31.42 -5.98
N PHE A 48 0.27 -31.90 -6.51
CA PHE A 48 1.31 -31.03 -7.07
C PHE A 48 0.78 -30.20 -8.26
N LYS A 49 0.05 -30.85 -9.17
CA LYS A 49 -0.53 -30.19 -10.35
C LYS A 49 -1.55 -29.12 -9.95
N PHE A 50 -2.41 -29.41 -8.96
CA PHE A 50 -3.38 -28.45 -8.44
C PHE A 50 -2.71 -27.20 -7.89
N TRP A 51 -1.70 -27.37 -7.02
CA TRP A 51 -0.96 -26.24 -6.48
C TRP A 51 -0.11 -25.51 -7.51
N SER A 52 0.37 -26.18 -8.54
CA SER A 52 1.06 -25.54 -9.67
C SER A 52 0.14 -24.62 -10.47
N VAL A 53 -1.14 -24.99 -10.63
CA VAL A 53 -2.14 -24.13 -11.26
C VAL A 53 -2.42 -22.89 -10.42
N ILE A 54 -2.56 -23.05 -9.09
CA ILE A 54 -2.75 -21.93 -8.17
C ILE A 54 -1.52 -20.99 -8.19
N GLU A 55 -0.33 -21.56 -8.17
CA GLU A 55 0.93 -20.79 -8.26
C GLU A 55 1.01 -19.99 -9.56
N SER A 56 0.69 -20.58 -10.70
CA SER A 56 0.66 -19.87 -11.98
C SER A 56 -0.31 -18.69 -11.97
N GLY A 57 -1.50 -18.83 -11.36
CA GLY A 57 -2.43 -17.74 -11.16
C GLY A 57 -1.89 -16.68 -10.19
N GLY A 58 -1.15 -17.10 -9.17
CA GLY A 58 -0.51 -16.19 -8.19
C GLY A 58 0.57 -15.31 -8.82
N TRP A 59 1.32 -15.82 -9.79
CA TRP A 59 2.38 -15.08 -10.48
C TRP A 59 1.87 -13.95 -11.36
N VAL A 60 0.64 -13.99 -11.82
CA VAL A 60 0.05 -13.00 -12.75
C VAL A 60 0.22 -11.56 -12.23
N ILE A 61 0.03 -11.34 -10.92
CA ILE A 61 0.10 -10.00 -10.33
C ILE A 61 1.54 -9.46 -10.33
N PHE A 62 2.52 -10.33 -10.16
CA PHE A 62 3.94 -9.96 -10.12
C PHE A 62 4.53 -9.77 -11.52
N THR A 63 4.05 -10.54 -12.50
CA THR A 63 4.49 -10.40 -13.90
C THR A 63 3.90 -9.17 -14.59
N HIS A 64 2.72 -8.68 -14.12
CA HIS A 64 2.01 -7.55 -14.71
C HIS A 64 1.78 -6.40 -13.72
N MET A 65 2.75 -6.19 -12.80
CA MET A 65 2.63 -5.16 -11.75
C MET A 65 2.33 -3.77 -12.30
N GLU A 66 3.04 -3.38 -13.35
CA GLU A 66 2.85 -2.07 -14.00
C GLU A 66 1.41 -1.86 -14.46
N VAL A 67 0.75 -2.90 -14.97
CA VAL A 67 -0.66 -2.85 -15.41
C VAL A 67 -1.59 -2.58 -14.24
N VAL A 68 -1.32 -3.18 -13.08
CA VAL A 68 -2.09 -2.92 -11.86
C VAL A 68 -2.03 -1.45 -11.47
N PHE A 69 -0.83 -0.86 -11.47
CA PHE A 69 -0.66 0.56 -11.16
C PHE A 69 -1.33 1.46 -12.21
N VAL A 70 -1.23 1.10 -13.49
CA VAL A 70 -1.87 1.83 -14.59
C VAL A 70 -3.39 1.91 -14.41
N VAL A 71 -4.02 0.83 -13.96
CA VAL A 71 -5.48 0.78 -13.77
C VAL A 71 -5.91 1.44 -12.45
N VAL A 72 -5.19 1.21 -11.36
CA VAL A 72 -5.62 1.65 -10.03
C VAL A 72 -5.42 3.15 -9.80
N LEU A 73 -4.36 3.74 -10.37
CA LEU A 73 -4.10 5.18 -10.21
C LEU A 73 -5.27 6.07 -10.68
N PRO A 74 -5.81 5.90 -11.90
CA PRO A 74 -6.93 6.71 -12.37
C PRO A 74 -8.19 6.55 -11.53
N LEU A 75 -8.45 5.35 -10.98
CA LEU A 75 -9.60 5.10 -10.10
C LEU A 75 -9.60 6.04 -8.89
N SER A 76 -8.42 6.41 -8.40
CA SER A 76 -8.28 7.30 -7.24
C SER A 76 -8.03 8.77 -7.60
N LEU A 77 -7.48 9.05 -8.79
CA LEU A 77 -7.05 10.40 -9.20
C LEU A 77 -8.01 11.09 -10.17
N ALA A 78 -8.89 10.34 -10.85
CA ALA A 78 -9.87 10.92 -11.76
C ALA A 78 -10.93 11.70 -10.98
N LYS A 79 -11.31 12.86 -11.53
CA LYS A 79 -12.33 13.74 -10.94
C LYS A 79 -13.75 13.30 -11.29
N LYS A 80 -13.94 12.64 -12.44
CA LYS A 80 -15.22 12.14 -12.95
C LYS A 80 -15.00 10.81 -13.66
N ALA A 81 -16.00 9.95 -13.65
CA ALA A 81 -16.02 8.67 -14.35
C ALA A 81 -14.70 7.87 -14.18
N PRO A 82 -14.30 7.50 -12.95
CA PRO A 82 -13.00 6.86 -12.68
C PRO A 82 -12.81 5.55 -13.45
N GLY A 83 -13.87 4.77 -13.69
CA GLY A 83 -13.79 3.57 -14.52
C GLY A 83 -13.41 3.86 -15.98
N HIS A 84 -13.94 4.96 -16.57
CA HIS A 84 -13.53 5.40 -17.91
C HIS A 84 -12.08 5.88 -17.93
N ALA A 85 -11.63 6.55 -16.88
CA ALA A 85 -10.24 6.98 -16.75
C ALA A 85 -9.28 5.77 -16.67
N ALA A 86 -9.66 4.73 -15.93
CA ALA A 86 -8.90 3.49 -15.82
C ALA A 86 -8.80 2.75 -17.18
N LEU A 87 -9.92 2.66 -17.91
CA LEU A 87 -9.92 2.08 -19.26
C LEU A 87 -9.06 2.90 -20.24
N ALA A 88 -9.17 4.24 -20.21
CA ALA A 88 -8.33 5.11 -21.02
C ALA A 88 -6.84 4.93 -20.71
N ALA A 89 -6.48 4.80 -19.42
CA ALA A 89 -5.10 4.58 -18.99
C ALA A 89 -4.56 3.22 -19.45
N LEU A 90 -5.36 2.15 -19.33
CA LEU A 90 -4.98 0.83 -19.82
C LEU A 90 -4.74 0.86 -21.33
N MET A 91 -5.69 1.39 -22.10
CA MET A 91 -5.56 1.49 -23.57
C MET A 91 -4.36 2.35 -23.97
N GLY A 92 -4.16 3.50 -23.30
CA GLY A 92 -3.02 4.36 -23.58
C GLY A 92 -1.68 3.74 -23.22
N TYR A 93 -1.62 2.94 -22.15
CA TYR A 93 -0.41 2.20 -21.78
C TYR A 93 -0.09 1.10 -22.79
N LEU A 94 -1.08 0.37 -23.28
CA LEU A 94 -0.88 -0.60 -24.35
C LEU A 94 -0.43 0.08 -25.66
N MET A 95 -1.05 1.20 -26.06
CA MET A 95 -0.61 1.99 -27.23
C MET A 95 0.84 2.47 -27.08
N PHE A 96 1.21 2.99 -25.90
CA PHE A 96 2.58 3.41 -25.61
C PHE A 96 3.60 2.28 -25.81
N ASN A 97 3.34 1.09 -25.27
CA ASN A 97 4.22 -0.07 -25.43
C ASN A 97 4.23 -0.58 -26.88
N THR A 98 3.09 -0.53 -27.58
CA THR A 98 3.02 -0.87 -29.01
C THR A 98 3.84 0.09 -29.86
N PHE A 99 3.82 1.39 -29.58
CA PHE A 99 4.66 2.36 -30.27
C PHE A 99 6.15 2.13 -30.01
N ILE A 100 6.55 1.83 -28.77
CA ILE A 100 7.95 1.45 -28.46
C ILE A 100 8.34 0.22 -29.27
N ASN A 101 7.51 -0.84 -29.25
CA ASN A 101 7.76 -2.05 -30.05
C ASN A 101 7.96 -1.71 -31.53
N ALA A 102 7.04 -0.95 -32.12
CA ALA A 102 7.10 -0.58 -33.52
C ALA A 102 8.36 0.25 -33.85
N ILE A 103 8.72 1.22 -32.99
CA ILE A 103 9.93 2.04 -33.15
C ILE A 103 11.19 1.16 -33.10
N LEU A 104 11.32 0.31 -32.09
CA LEU A 104 12.49 -0.55 -31.94
C LEU A 104 12.59 -1.62 -33.04
N THR A 105 11.47 -2.10 -33.57
CA THR A 105 11.43 -3.04 -34.68
C THR A 105 11.83 -2.38 -36.01
N GLN A 106 11.40 -1.13 -36.25
CA GLN A 106 11.74 -0.40 -37.48
C GLN A 106 13.18 0.15 -37.48
N TRP A 107 13.72 0.47 -36.29
CA TRP A 107 15.06 1.03 -36.11
C TRP A 107 15.89 0.25 -35.06
N PRO A 108 16.19 -1.03 -35.28
CA PRO A 108 16.74 -1.93 -34.26
C PRO A 108 18.14 -1.54 -33.75
N HIS A 109 18.90 -0.78 -34.54
CA HIS A 109 20.28 -0.39 -34.19
C HIS A 109 20.43 1.06 -33.71
N THR A 110 19.33 1.82 -33.70
CA THR A 110 19.39 3.28 -33.42
C THR A 110 19.33 3.59 -31.93
N PHE A 111 18.60 2.79 -31.14
CA PHE A 111 18.26 3.11 -29.75
C PHE A 111 18.96 2.23 -28.71
N GLY A 112 19.93 1.41 -29.10
CA GLY A 112 20.68 0.55 -28.18
C GLY A 112 19.90 -0.64 -27.58
N ALA A 113 18.66 -0.87 -28.04
CA ALA A 113 17.82 -1.99 -27.64
C ALA A 113 17.39 -2.75 -28.91
N ASN A 114 17.56 -4.07 -28.92
CA ASN A 114 17.23 -4.91 -30.07
C ASN A 114 16.24 -6.01 -29.66
N LEU A 115 15.07 -6.03 -30.28
CA LEU A 115 14.00 -7.01 -30.04
C LEU A 115 14.15 -8.30 -30.84
N GLU A 116 15.08 -8.38 -31.82
CA GLU A 116 15.26 -9.56 -32.69
C GLU A 116 15.66 -10.84 -31.93
N LYS A 117 16.32 -10.67 -30.78
CA LYS A 117 16.73 -11.79 -29.90
C LYS A 117 15.65 -12.26 -28.95
N GLY A 118 14.43 -11.72 -29.07
CA GLY A 118 13.36 -11.91 -28.09
C GLY A 118 13.55 -11.06 -26.83
N VAL A 119 12.61 -11.17 -25.89
CA VAL A 119 12.64 -10.42 -24.61
C VAL A 119 13.06 -11.29 -23.44
N GLU A 120 13.09 -12.61 -23.61
CA GLU A 120 13.45 -13.54 -22.55
C GLU A 120 14.94 -13.42 -22.22
N ASN A 121 15.25 -13.11 -20.97
CA ASN A 121 16.61 -12.96 -20.44
C ASN A 121 17.45 -11.84 -21.08
N VAL A 122 16.82 -10.87 -21.76
CA VAL A 122 17.50 -9.65 -22.24
C VAL A 122 17.28 -8.52 -21.26
N PRO A 123 18.32 -8.07 -20.52
CA PRO A 123 18.18 -6.98 -19.57
C PRO A 123 17.60 -5.73 -20.24
N GLY A 124 16.59 -5.14 -19.62
CA GLY A 124 15.96 -3.93 -20.13
C GLY A 124 14.82 -4.13 -21.12
N LEU A 125 14.51 -5.35 -21.47
CA LEU A 125 13.35 -5.71 -22.30
C LEU A 125 12.35 -6.54 -21.48
N LYS A 126 11.07 -6.39 -21.80
CA LYS A 126 9.96 -7.09 -21.14
C LYS A 126 8.82 -7.34 -22.12
N SER A 127 8.02 -8.37 -21.85
CA SER A 127 6.74 -8.59 -22.54
C SER A 127 5.59 -8.08 -21.66
N ILE A 128 4.81 -7.12 -22.14
CA ILE A 128 3.63 -6.56 -21.47
C ILE A 128 2.40 -6.92 -22.28
N ALA A 129 1.53 -7.78 -21.75
CA ALA A 129 0.35 -8.29 -22.45
C ALA A 129 0.69 -8.85 -23.85
N GLY A 130 1.84 -9.54 -24.00
CA GLY A 130 2.33 -10.07 -25.26
C GLY A 130 3.06 -9.07 -26.16
N ILE A 131 3.19 -7.82 -25.77
CA ILE A 131 3.92 -6.78 -26.53
C ILE A 131 5.35 -6.71 -26.02
N ALA A 132 6.33 -7.05 -26.87
CA ALA A 132 7.75 -6.88 -26.57
C ALA A 132 8.09 -5.38 -26.53
N THR A 133 8.66 -4.90 -25.43
CA THR A 133 8.89 -3.47 -25.19
C THR A 133 10.09 -3.23 -24.27
N LEU A 134 10.45 -1.97 -24.07
CA LEU A 134 11.39 -1.59 -23.02
C LEU A 134 10.78 -1.83 -21.63
N ASP A 135 11.57 -2.37 -20.72
CA ASP A 135 11.15 -2.56 -19.33
C ASP A 135 11.17 -1.22 -18.58
N THR A 136 10.11 -0.44 -18.72
CA THR A 136 9.89 0.78 -17.95
C THR A 136 9.31 0.50 -16.57
N ASN A 137 8.93 -0.76 -16.30
CA ASN A 137 8.40 -1.28 -15.06
C ASN A 137 7.27 -0.40 -14.46
N ILE A 138 7.10 -0.44 -13.15
CA ILE A 138 6.10 0.34 -12.41
C ILE A 138 6.24 1.84 -12.67
N LEU A 139 7.47 2.36 -12.78
CA LEU A 139 7.71 3.78 -13.02
C LEU A 139 7.07 4.27 -14.32
N GLY A 140 7.26 3.51 -15.41
CA GLY A 140 6.60 3.80 -16.69
C GLY A 140 5.09 3.74 -16.56
N GLY A 141 4.56 2.70 -15.91
CA GLY A 141 3.13 2.56 -15.65
C GLY A 141 2.55 3.76 -14.89
N ILE A 142 3.20 4.20 -13.81
CA ILE A 142 2.77 5.37 -13.02
C ILE A 142 2.80 6.64 -13.86
N ILE A 143 3.87 6.91 -14.60
CA ILE A 143 4.02 8.13 -15.41
C ILE A 143 2.93 8.18 -16.50
N ILE A 144 2.77 7.09 -17.25
CA ILE A 144 1.77 7.03 -18.33
C ILE A 144 0.36 7.18 -17.76
N SER A 145 0.05 6.49 -16.68
CA SER A 145 -1.24 6.58 -16.01
C SER A 145 -1.53 8.00 -15.50
N ALA A 146 -0.53 8.67 -14.92
CA ALA A 146 -0.68 10.06 -14.47
C ALA A 146 -0.96 11.02 -15.62
N ILE A 147 -0.24 10.87 -16.75
CA ILE A 147 -0.44 11.69 -17.97
C ILE A 147 -1.86 11.48 -18.51
N ILE A 148 -2.31 10.23 -18.64
CA ILE A 148 -3.63 9.93 -19.18
C ILE A 148 -4.73 10.38 -18.23
N THR A 149 -4.54 10.23 -16.92
CA THR A 149 -5.47 10.75 -15.92
C THR A 149 -5.57 12.29 -16.00
N TRP A 150 -4.44 12.98 -16.23
CA TRP A 150 -4.46 14.42 -16.47
C TRP A 150 -5.23 14.78 -17.75
N ILE A 151 -5.00 14.06 -18.85
CA ILE A 151 -5.77 14.22 -20.11
C ILE A 151 -7.26 13.99 -19.85
N HIS A 152 -7.61 12.92 -19.15
CA HIS A 152 -8.99 12.59 -18.77
C HIS A 152 -9.64 13.72 -17.97
N ASN A 153 -9.00 14.16 -16.89
CA ASN A 153 -9.53 15.24 -16.04
C ASN A 153 -9.71 16.57 -16.77
N ARG A 154 -8.95 16.79 -17.84
CA ARG A 154 -8.99 18.03 -18.65
C ARG A 154 -10.01 17.97 -19.77
N TYR A 155 -10.18 16.83 -20.44
CA TYR A 155 -10.86 16.73 -21.71
C TYR A 155 -12.13 15.87 -21.69
N TYR A 156 -12.35 15.04 -20.67
CA TYR A 156 -13.49 14.12 -20.60
C TYR A 156 -14.86 14.82 -20.71
N SER A 157 -15.03 15.96 -20.06
CA SER A 157 -16.28 16.74 -20.08
C SER A 157 -16.32 17.81 -21.16
N LYS A 158 -15.33 17.85 -22.07
CA LYS A 158 -15.30 18.88 -23.13
C LYS A 158 -16.30 18.54 -24.21
N ARG A 159 -17.19 19.48 -24.50
CA ARG A 159 -18.13 19.38 -25.64
C ARG A 159 -17.40 19.56 -26.96
N LEU A 160 -17.67 18.69 -27.91
CA LEU A 160 -17.19 18.77 -29.29
C LEU A 160 -18.29 19.32 -30.19
N PRO A 161 -17.95 19.87 -31.36
CA PRO A 161 -18.94 20.23 -32.41
C PRO A 161 -19.82 19.03 -32.76
N GLU A 162 -21.08 19.28 -33.15
CA GLU A 162 -22.07 18.21 -33.43
C GLU A 162 -21.57 17.17 -34.43
N MET A 163 -20.86 17.58 -35.47
CA MET A 163 -20.30 16.65 -36.47
C MET A 163 -19.40 15.56 -35.90
N VAL A 164 -18.69 15.85 -34.81
CA VAL A 164 -17.75 14.92 -34.14
C VAL A 164 -18.21 14.59 -32.72
N GLY A 165 -19.43 14.92 -32.36
CA GLY A 165 -20.02 14.74 -31.04
C GLY A 165 -20.00 13.25 -30.56
N VAL A 166 -20.06 12.31 -31.47
CA VAL A 166 -19.96 10.87 -31.19
C VAL A 166 -18.62 10.48 -30.54
N PHE A 167 -17.58 11.28 -30.72
CA PHE A 167 -16.26 11.04 -30.13
C PHE A 167 -16.09 11.70 -28.75
N GLN A 168 -17.12 12.26 -28.13
CA GLN A 168 -17.04 12.89 -26.81
C GLN A 168 -16.73 11.86 -25.70
N GLY A 169 -16.31 12.39 -24.54
CA GLY A 169 -16.07 11.57 -23.35
C GLY A 169 -14.84 10.69 -23.46
N LEU A 170 -15.00 9.39 -23.21
CA LEU A 170 -13.91 8.43 -23.21
C LEU A 170 -13.16 8.36 -24.55
N THR A 171 -13.90 8.31 -25.67
CA THR A 171 -13.30 8.22 -27.01
C THR A 171 -12.38 9.41 -27.30
N PHE A 172 -12.79 10.62 -26.92
CA PHE A 172 -11.96 11.80 -27.09
C PHE A 172 -10.67 11.74 -26.25
N VAL A 173 -10.76 11.29 -25.01
CA VAL A 173 -9.59 11.08 -24.14
C VAL A 173 -8.63 10.08 -24.77
N VAL A 174 -9.12 8.93 -25.25
CA VAL A 174 -8.30 7.90 -25.90
C VAL A 174 -7.67 8.41 -27.19
N THR A 175 -8.41 9.19 -27.99
CA THR A 175 -7.88 9.82 -29.22
C THR A 175 -6.72 10.77 -28.90
N ILE A 176 -6.88 11.66 -27.91
CA ILE A 176 -5.79 12.55 -27.48
C ILE A 176 -4.61 11.72 -26.96
N SER A 177 -4.89 10.68 -26.17
CA SER A 177 -3.84 9.81 -25.62
C SER A 177 -3.04 9.14 -26.73
N PHE A 178 -3.65 8.70 -27.82
CA PHE A 178 -2.95 8.13 -28.97
C PHE A 178 -1.87 9.09 -29.52
N PHE A 179 -2.23 10.34 -29.78
CA PHE A 179 -1.28 11.34 -30.28
C PHE A 179 -0.23 11.76 -29.27
N VAL A 180 -0.52 11.70 -27.97
CA VAL A 180 0.44 12.01 -26.91
C VAL A 180 1.40 10.83 -26.65
N MET A 181 0.90 9.59 -26.71
CA MET A 181 1.72 8.42 -26.46
C MET A 181 2.77 8.17 -27.55
N LEU A 182 2.52 8.56 -28.79
CA LEU A 182 3.46 8.39 -29.89
C LEU A 182 4.79 9.15 -29.68
N PRO A 183 4.80 10.50 -29.49
CA PRO A 183 6.06 11.20 -29.20
C PRO A 183 6.67 10.76 -27.85
N LEU A 184 5.84 10.41 -26.87
CA LEU A 184 6.33 9.95 -25.58
C LEU A 184 7.06 8.60 -25.70
N ALA A 185 6.57 7.69 -26.53
CA ALA A 185 7.25 6.43 -26.82
C ALA A 185 8.60 6.69 -27.52
N ALA A 186 8.64 7.59 -28.51
CA ALA A 186 9.89 7.96 -29.18
C ALA A 186 10.92 8.56 -28.20
N ILE A 187 10.49 9.48 -27.32
CA ILE A 187 11.33 10.06 -26.27
C ILE A 187 11.83 8.96 -25.32
N THR A 188 10.96 8.02 -24.95
CA THR A 188 11.32 6.89 -24.07
C THR A 188 12.38 6.00 -24.73
N CYS A 189 12.28 5.70 -26.01
CA CYS A 189 13.30 4.91 -26.73
C CYS A 189 14.69 5.57 -26.69
N VAL A 190 14.76 6.90 -26.66
CA VAL A 190 16.03 7.64 -26.57
C VAL A 190 16.55 7.70 -25.12
N ILE A 191 15.68 8.03 -24.17
CA ILE A 191 16.10 8.33 -22.79
C ILE A 191 16.22 7.07 -21.94
N TRP A 192 15.33 6.10 -22.10
CA TRP A 192 15.21 4.96 -21.18
C TRP A 192 16.45 4.07 -21.10
N PRO A 193 17.17 3.77 -22.18
CA PRO A 193 18.42 3.02 -22.09
C PRO A 193 19.45 3.68 -21.16
N THR A 194 19.54 5.02 -21.17
CA THR A 194 20.39 5.77 -20.24
C THR A 194 19.90 5.66 -18.81
N VAL A 195 18.58 5.74 -18.60
CA VAL A 195 17.97 5.53 -17.27
C VAL A 195 18.25 4.12 -16.76
N GLN A 196 18.12 3.10 -17.60
CA GLN A 196 18.46 1.72 -17.25
C GLN A 196 19.93 1.53 -16.86
N HIS A 197 20.84 2.16 -17.56
CA HIS A 197 22.26 2.19 -17.16
C HIS A 197 22.43 2.88 -15.78
N GLY A 198 21.72 3.97 -15.54
CA GLY A 198 21.72 4.64 -14.23
C GLY A 198 21.15 3.75 -13.11
N ILE A 199 20.07 3.04 -13.37
CA ILE A 199 19.48 2.05 -12.46
C ILE A 199 20.48 0.92 -12.17
N GLY A 200 21.15 0.39 -13.19
CA GLY A 200 22.20 -0.63 -13.03
C GLY A 200 23.37 -0.12 -12.19
N SER A 201 23.79 1.12 -12.40
CA SER A 201 24.87 1.76 -11.59
C SER A 201 24.43 1.94 -10.12
N MET A 202 23.17 2.33 -9.87
CA MET A 202 22.58 2.41 -8.54
C MET A 202 22.50 1.03 -7.88
N GLN A 203 22.15 -0.02 -8.63
CA GLN A 203 22.16 -1.41 -8.16
C GLN A 203 23.55 -1.81 -7.65
N HIS A 204 24.61 -1.54 -8.43
CA HIS A 204 25.98 -1.79 -8.00
C HIS A 204 26.36 -1.00 -6.74
N PHE A 205 25.97 0.27 -6.67
CA PHE A 205 26.20 1.10 -5.48
C PHE A 205 25.51 0.53 -4.23
N ILE A 206 24.23 0.16 -4.32
CA ILE A 206 23.46 -0.42 -3.20
C ILE A 206 24.09 -1.75 -2.75
N ILE A 207 24.44 -2.64 -3.69
CA ILE A 207 25.08 -3.92 -3.38
C ILE A 207 26.47 -3.70 -2.78
N ALA A 208 27.27 -2.76 -3.33
CA ALA A 208 28.61 -2.46 -2.86
C ALA A 208 28.61 -1.74 -1.50
N SER A 209 27.56 -0.98 -1.16
CA SER A 209 27.46 -0.25 0.11
C SER A 209 27.20 -1.15 1.32
N GLY A 210 26.86 -2.42 1.11
CA GLY A 210 26.69 -3.39 2.17
C GLY A 210 25.73 -2.92 3.27
N TYR A 211 26.19 -2.92 4.52
CA TYR A 211 25.36 -2.56 5.68
C TYR A 211 24.85 -1.12 5.69
N ILE A 212 25.64 -0.19 5.16
CA ILE A 212 25.24 1.23 5.09
C ILE A 212 24.10 1.40 4.09
N GLY A 213 24.16 0.71 2.95
CA GLY A 213 23.11 0.72 1.95
C GLY A 213 21.80 0.12 2.49
N VAL A 214 21.87 -1.00 3.21
CA VAL A 214 20.73 -1.62 3.89
C VAL A 214 20.12 -0.65 4.91
N TRP A 215 20.94 -0.02 5.75
CA TRP A 215 20.47 0.92 6.76
C TRP A 215 19.78 2.14 6.12
N LEU A 216 20.41 2.74 5.12
CA LEU A 216 19.86 3.92 4.44
C LEU A 216 18.55 3.58 3.72
N TYR A 217 18.45 2.41 3.09
CA TYR A 217 17.23 1.94 2.45
C TYR A 217 16.06 1.84 3.44
N HIS A 218 16.24 1.12 4.56
CA HIS A 218 15.20 0.94 5.56
C HIS A 218 14.82 2.23 6.27
N PHE A 219 15.79 3.13 6.48
CA PHE A 219 15.53 4.45 7.04
C PHE A 219 14.66 5.31 6.11
N LEU A 220 15.02 5.38 4.83
CA LEU A 220 14.26 6.16 3.83
C LEU A 220 12.88 5.54 3.58
N GLU A 221 12.80 4.21 3.48
CA GLU A 221 11.50 3.52 3.35
C GLU A 221 10.56 3.94 4.48
N ARG A 222 11.02 3.92 5.72
CA ARG A 222 10.22 4.26 6.89
C ARG A 222 9.85 5.74 6.95
N VAL A 223 10.82 6.63 6.80
CA VAL A 223 10.61 8.09 6.88
C VAL A 223 9.64 8.60 5.81
N LEU A 224 9.60 7.96 4.65
CA LEU A 224 8.74 8.38 3.54
C LEU A 224 7.31 7.80 3.60
N ILE A 225 6.98 6.89 4.54
CA ILE A 225 5.63 6.34 4.71
C ILE A 225 4.56 7.43 4.83
N PRO A 226 4.70 8.48 5.68
CA PRO A 226 3.65 9.48 5.86
C PRO A 226 3.33 10.29 4.61
N THR A 227 4.28 10.38 3.69
CA THR A 227 4.13 11.10 2.40
C THR A 227 3.60 10.19 1.29
N GLY A 228 3.65 8.87 1.48
CA GLY A 228 3.39 7.87 0.45
C GLY A 228 4.51 7.72 -0.58
N LEU A 229 5.64 8.43 -0.39
CA LEU A 229 6.78 8.39 -1.31
C LEU A 229 7.67 7.15 -1.12
N HIS A 230 7.51 6.40 -0.03
CA HIS A 230 8.26 5.16 0.22
C HIS A 230 8.09 4.14 -0.92
N HIS A 231 6.96 4.15 -1.64
CA HIS A 231 6.75 3.31 -2.81
C HIS A 231 7.79 3.52 -3.92
N PHE A 232 8.33 4.74 -4.06
CA PHE A 232 9.40 5.03 -5.01
C PHE A 232 10.75 4.44 -4.58
N ILE A 233 10.92 4.14 -3.30
CA ILE A 233 12.14 3.52 -2.76
C ILE A 233 12.05 2.00 -2.85
N TYR A 234 10.96 1.41 -2.29
CA TYR A 234 10.92 -0.05 -2.18
C TYR A 234 10.50 -0.75 -3.49
N ALA A 235 9.56 -0.17 -4.26
CA ALA A 235 9.02 -0.86 -5.41
C ALA A 235 10.07 -1.19 -6.48
N PRO A 236 11.02 -0.31 -6.86
CA PRO A 236 12.07 -0.65 -7.80
C PRO A 236 13.02 -1.74 -7.30
N ILE A 237 13.23 -1.85 -5.99
CA ILE A 237 14.16 -2.78 -5.36
C ILE A 237 13.51 -4.13 -5.09
N GLU A 238 12.33 -4.15 -4.45
CA GLU A 238 11.67 -5.39 -4.06
C GLU A 238 10.95 -6.10 -5.21
N VAL A 239 10.35 -5.33 -6.09
CA VAL A 239 9.50 -5.85 -7.17
C VAL A 239 9.98 -5.46 -8.56
N GLY A 240 10.83 -4.43 -8.68
CA GLY A 240 11.45 -3.99 -9.91
C GLY A 240 12.84 -4.58 -10.13
N PRO A 241 13.43 -4.37 -11.33
CA PRO A 241 14.68 -5.00 -11.75
C PRO A 241 15.94 -4.27 -11.25
N VAL A 242 15.87 -3.46 -10.20
CA VAL A 242 17.02 -2.66 -9.72
C VAL A 242 18.10 -3.55 -9.09
N VAL A 243 17.73 -4.61 -8.40
CA VAL A 243 18.68 -5.51 -7.73
C VAL A 243 18.80 -6.83 -8.46
N VAL A 244 17.68 -7.42 -8.87
CA VAL A 244 17.59 -8.64 -9.68
C VAL A 244 16.50 -8.48 -10.73
N ASN A 245 16.60 -9.17 -11.86
CA ASN A 245 15.75 -8.97 -13.06
C ASN A 245 14.24 -9.00 -12.81
N HIS A 246 13.77 -9.79 -11.84
CA HIS A 246 12.34 -9.95 -11.54
C HIS A 246 11.93 -9.35 -10.19
N GLY A 247 12.84 -8.61 -9.54
CA GLY A 247 12.66 -8.09 -8.20
C GLY A 247 12.95 -9.12 -7.10
N LEU A 248 13.43 -8.63 -5.96
CA LEU A 248 13.88 -9.49 -4.84
C LEU A 248 12.78 -10.42 -4.32
N LYS A 249 11.53 -9.96 -4.34
CA LYS A 249 10.39 -10.74 -3.84
C LYS A 249 10.11 -11.96 -4.72
N ALA A 250 10.16 -11.78 -6.03
CA ALA A 250 10.01 -12.86 -6.98
C ALA A 250 11.21 -13.82 -6.93
N GLU A 251 12.41 -13.30 -6.87
CA GLU A 251 13.66 -14.06 -6.73
C GLU A 251 13.63 -14.97 -5.50
N TRP A 252 13.24 -14.42 -4.33
CA TRP A 252 13.08 -15.21 -3.11
C TRP A 252 12.11 -16.38 -3.27
N LEU A 253 10.92 -16.10 -3.82
CA LEU A 253 9.87 -17.10 -3.96
C LEU A 253 10.22 -18.19 -4.99
N GLN A 254 10.91 -17.85 -6.07
CA GLN A 254 11.36 -18.81 -7.09
C GLN A 254 12.39 -19.80 -6.53
N HIS A 255 13.30 -19.32 -5.68
CA HIS A 255 14.36 -20.14 -5.11
C HIS A 255 14.02 -20.75 -3.73
N LEU A 256 12.80 -20.52 -3.23
CA LEU A 256 12.40 -20.95 -1.88
C LEU A 256 12.58 -22.47 -1.64
N ASN A 257 12.25 -23.29 -2.64
CA ASN A 257 12.43 -24.74 -2.58
C ASN A 257 13.91 -25.18 -2.63
N GLU A 258 14.76 -24.39 -3.27
CA GLU A 258 16.21 -24.61 -3.29
C GLU A 258 16.83 -24.27 -1.94
N PHE A 259 16.47 -23.12 -1.39
CA PHE A 259 16.89 -22.69 -0.05
C PHE A 259 16.48 -23.71 1.02
N ALA A 260 15.26 -24.26 0.93
CA ALA A 260 14.74 -25.25 1.88
C ALA A 260 15.51 -26.57 1.90
N LYS A 261 16.25 -26.90 0.83
CA LYS A 261 17.06 -28.11 0.73
C LYS A 261 18.55 -27.87 0.99
N SER A 262 18.96 -26.63 1.09
CA SER A 262 20.36 -26.25 1.23
C SER A 262 20.69 -25.95 2.69
N SER A 263 21.78 -26.51 3.19
CA SER A 263 22.32 -26.18 4.53
C SER A 263 23.29 -25.00 4.53
N LYS A 264 23.55 -24.38 3.36
CA LYS A 264 24.39 -23.18 3.29
C LYS A 264 23.69 -22.00 3.96
N PRO A 265 24.42 -21.09 4.62
CA PRO A 265 23.82 -19.88 5.19
C PRO A 265 22.94 -19.13 4.17
N LEU A 266 21.73 -18.73 4.57
CA LEU A 266 20.79 -18.04 3.67
C LEU A 266 21.40 -16.78 3.07
N LYS A 267 22.20 -16.04 3.81
CA LYS A 267 22.86 -14.82 3.33
C LYS A 267 23.89 -15.08 2.22
N GLU A 268 24.48 -16.26 2.14
CA GLU A 268 25.37 -16.65 1.03
C GLU A 268 24.58 -16.97 -0.24
N GLN A 269 23.37 -17.51 -0.09
CA GLN A 269 22.48 -17.88 -1.19
C GLN A 269 21.64 -16.69 -1.67
N PHE A 270 21.29 -15.77 -0.76
CA PHE A 270 20.51 -14.57 -1.02
C PHE A 270 21.13 -13.39 -0.26
N PRO A 271 22.14 -12.70 -0.83
CA PRO A 271 22.93 -11.69 -0.13
C PRO A 271 22.25 -10.32 0.00
N TYR A 272 20.92 -10.26 -0.05
CA TYR A 272 20.16 -9.02 -0.09
C TYR A 272 19.40 -8.77 1.21
N GLY A 273 19.66 -7.65 1.87
CA GLY A 273 19.03 -7.25 3.12
C GLY A 273 17.86 -6.24 2.96
N PHE A 274 17.30 -6.08 1.76
CA PHE A 274 16.35 -5.01 1.45
C PHE A 274 14.87 -5.37 1.66
N MET A 275 14.55 -6.56 2.15
CA MET A 275 13.16 -6.97 2.43
C MET A 275 12.93 -7.27 3.91
N LEU A 276 13.65 -6.61 4.82
CA LEU A 276 13.57 -6.86 6.26
C LEU A 276 12.65 -5.88 7.03
N GLN A 277 12.10 -4.88 6.38
CA GLN A 277 11.30 -3.80 7.00
C GLN A 277 10.08 -4.28 7.79
N GLY A 278 9.61 -5.49 7.58
CA GLY A 278 8.56 -6.13 8.39
C GLY A 278 8.95 -6.33 9.84
N ASN A 279 10.25 -6.45 10.16
CA ASN A 279 10.70 -6.56 11.55
C ASN A 279 10.39 -5.29 12.34
N GLY A 280 10.56 -4.10 11.74
CA GLY A 280 10.12 -2.83 12.32
C GLY A 280 8.61 -2.79 12.59
N LYS A 281 7.82 -3.44 11.72
CA LYS A 281 6.36 -3.52 11.85
C LYS A 281 5.94 -4.49 12.95
N VAL A 282 6.62 -5.63 13.09
CA VAL A 282 6.32 -6.64 14.10
C VAL A 282 6.88 -6.24 15.47
N PHE A 283 8.18 -6.06 15.57
CA PHE A 283 8.84 -5.84 16.86
C PHE A 283 8.82 -4.37 17.29
N GLY A 284 9.06 -3.43 16.35
CA GLY A 284 9.07 -2.00 16.66
C GLY A 284 7.70 -1.49 17.09
N CYS A 285 6.66 -1.80 16.32
CA CYS A 285 5.29 -1.38 16.66
C CYS A 285 4.79 -1.97 17.97
N LEU A 286 5.17 -3.22 18.29
CA LEU A 286 4.86 -3.85 19.57
C LEU A 286 5.48 -3.05 20.73
N GLY A 287 6.78 -2.73 20.64
CA GLY A 287 7.49 -1.95 21.66
C GLY A 287 6.90 -0.55 21.87
N ILE A 288 6.55 0.14 20.77
CA ILE A 288 5.90 1.45 20.79
C ILE A 288 4.53 1.36 21.49
N ALA A 289 3.69 0.41 21.11
CA ALA A 289 2.35 0.24 21.67
C ALA A 289 2.41 -0.05 23.19
N LEU A 290 3.33 -0.91 23.60
CA LEU A 290 3.56 -1.20 25.03
C LEU A 290 4.01 0.05 25.80
N ALA A 291 4.90 0.88 25.24
CA ALA A 291 5.35 2.12 25.85
C ALA A 291 4.20 3.15 25.99
N MET A 292 3.38 3.31 24.95
CA MET A 292 2.21 4.18 24.97
C MET A 292 1.19 3.72 26.03
N TYR A 293 0.89 2.43 26.06
CA TYR A 293 -0.02 1.86 27.06
C TYR A 293 0.51 2.04 28.51
N ALA A 294 1.80 1.76 28.74
CA ALA A 294 2.41 1.86 30.06
C ALA A 294 2.47 3.30 30.60
N THR A 295 2.55 4.29 29.70
CA THR A 295 2.58 5.73 30.06
C THR A 295 1.20 6.35 30.19
N THR A 296 0.15 5.64 29.84
CA THR A 296 -1.24 6.10 29.94
C THR A 296 -1.73 6.02 31.39
N PRO A 297 -2.40 7.09 31.93
CA PRO A 297 -3.07 7.06 33.23
C PRO A 297 -4.04 5.88 33.37
N LYS A 298 -4.13 5.32 34.60
CA LYS A 298 -4.91 4.09 34.84
C LYS A 298 -6.36 4.21 34.40
N GLU A 299 -6.96 5.38 34.55
CA GLU A 299 -8.34 5.71 34.21
C GLU A 299 -8.60 5.53 32.70
N ASN A 300 -7.63 5.86 31.86
CA ASN A 300 -7.74 5.87 30.41
C ASN A 300 -7.23 4.57 29.73
N ARG A 301 -6.61 3.65 30.47
CA ARG A 301 -5.98 2.45 29.91
C ARG A 301 -6.92 1.58 29.09
N LYS A 302 -8.17 1.40 29.52
CA LYS A 302 -9.16 0.59 28.76
C LYS A 302 -9.48 1.23 27.41
N LYS A 303 -9.64 2.56 27.38
CA LYS A 303 -9.92 3.32 26.15
C LYS A 303 -8.72 3.25 25.18
N VAL A 304 -7.52 3.47 25.73
CA VAL A 304 -6.27 3.43 24.94
C VAL A 304 -5.97 2.01 24.42
N ALA A 305 -6.21 0.98 25.22
CA ALA A 305 -6.08 -0.41 24.77
C ALA A 305 -7.02 -0.73 23.60
N ALA A 306 -8.26 -0.24 23.63
CA ALA A 306 -9.21 -0.41 22.53
C ALA A 306 -8.76 0.26 21.21
N LEU A 307 -7.93 1.30 21.28
CA LEU A 307 -7.29 1.93 20.13
C LEU A 307 -6.01 1.19 19.70
N LEU A 308 -5.13 0.89 20.66
CA LEU A 308 -3.80 0.36 20.36
C LEU A 308 -3.82 -1.11 19.94
N ILE A 309 -4.68 -1.96 20.52
CA ILE A 309 -4.71 -3.40 20.21
C ILE A 309 -5.03 -3.65 18.74
N PRO A 310 -6.13 -3.14 18.14
CA PRO A 310 -6.40 -3.34 16.73
C PRO A 310 -5.32 -2.76 15.82
N ALA A 311 -4.81 -1.55 16.13
CA ALA A 311 -3.77 -0.90 15.36
C ALA A 311 -2.44 -1.70 15.38
N THR A 312 -2.07 -2.23 16.55
CA THR A 312 -0.87 -3.06 16.71
C THR A 312 -1.03 -4.42 16.04
N LEU A 313 -2.20 -5.06 16.17
CA LEU A 313 -2.48 -6.33 15.47
C LEU A 313 -2.39 -6.15 13.96
N THR A 314 -2.93 -5.06 13.41
CA THR A 314 -2.83 -4.77 11.98
C THR A 314 -1.37 -4.60 11.55
N ALA A 315 -0.56 -3.90 12.32
CA ALA A 315 0.88 -3.74 12.06
C ALA A 315 1.63 -5.08 12.14
N VAL A 316 1.41 -5.84 13.21
CA VAL A 316 2.14 -7.08 13.48
C VAL A 316 1.74 -8.19 12.51
N VAL A 317 0.46 -8.39 12.25
CA VAL A 317 -0.04 -9.53 11.46
C VAL A 317 0.09 -9.26 9.96
N VAL A 318 -0.35 -8.08 9.51
CA VAL A 318 -0.48 -7.75 8.07
C VAL A 318 0.63 -6.80 7.60
N GLY A 319 1.31 -6.10 8.50
CA GLY A 319 2.36 -5.14 8.17
C GLY A 319 1.87 -3.74 7.80
N ILE A 320 0.63 -3.36 8.15
CA ILE A 320 0.06 -2.01 7.94
C ILE A 320 0.25 -1.20 9.22
N THR A 321 1.20 -0.27 9.24
CA THR A 321 1.63 0.44 10.46
C THR A 321 0.98 1.80 10.67
N GLU A 322 0.40 2.39 9.63
CA GLU A 322 -0.17 3.74 9.66
C GLU A 322 -1.20 3.96 10.78
N PRO A 323 -2.10 3.01 11.12
CA PRO A 323 -3.05 3.19 12.21
C PRO A 323 -2.37 3.44 13.56
N LEU A 324 -1.22 2.80 13.81
CA LEU A 324 -0.44 2.99 15.03
C LEU A 324 0.46 4.23 14.93
N GLU A 325 1.22 4.36 13.86
CA GLU A 325 2.20 5.44 13.67
C GLU A 325 1.55 6.82 13.68
N PHE A 326 0.36 6.96 13.09
CA PHE A 326 -0.36 8.24 13.09
C PHE A 326 -0.88 8.66 14.46
N THR A 327 -0.92 7.77 15.45
CA THR A 327 -1.28 8.14 16.82
C THR A 327 -0.24 9.05 17.48
N PHE A 328 1.02 9.00 17.03
CA PHE A 328 2.11 9.82 17.58
C PHE A 328 2.82 10.70 16.55
N LEU A 329 2.79 10.36 15.26
CA LEU A 329 3.49 11.10 14.20
C LEU A 329 3.14 12.59 14.19
N PHE A 330 1.84 12.91 14.24
CA PHE A 330 1.40 14.32 14.15
C PHE A 330 1.55 15.08 15.45
N ILE A 331 1.68 14.37 16.57
CA ILE A 331 1.84 14.96 17.92
C ILE A 331 3.34 15.18 18.20
N ALA A 332 4.17 14.22 17.85
CA ALA A 332 5.60 14.20 18.12
C ALA A 332 6.39 13.61 16.93
N PRO A 333 6.59 14.37 15.84
CA PRO A 333 7.27 13.87 14.63
C PRO A 333 8.66 13.30 14.88
N TYR A 334 9.37 13.82 15.89
CA TYR A 334 10.70 13.32 16.28
C TYR A 334 10.66 11.89 16.82
N LEU A 335 9.55 11.44 17.44
CA LEU A 335 9.38 10.04 17.81
C LEU A 335 9.27 9.13 16.56
N PHE A 336 8.69 9.65 15.48
CA PHE A 336 8.62 8.94 14.23
C PHE A 336 9.99 8.82 13.54
N VAL A 337 10.77 9.90 13.55
CA VAL A 337 12.16 9.84 13.05
C VAL A 337 12.99 8.85 13.89
N LEU A 338 12.84 8.86 15.20
CA LEU A 338 13.48 7.88 16.09
C LEU A 338 13.06 6.45 15.75
N HIS A 339 11.75 6.23 15.50
CA HIS A 339 11.27 4.93 15.04
C HIS A 339 11.95 4.50 13.75
N ALA A 340 12.08 5.39 12.76
CA ALA A 340 12.76 5.09 11.50
C ALA A 340 14.24 4.71 11.72
N VAL A 341 14.97 5.44 12.57
CA VAL A 341 16.35 5.13 12.94
C VAL A 341 16.46 3.75 13.61
N LEU A 342 15.59 3.46 14.58
CA LEU A 342 15.62 2.18 15.30
C LEU A 342 15.23 1.01 14.38
N ALA A 343 14.23 1.17 13.50
CA ALA A 343 13.84 0.15 12.55
C ALA A 343 14.99 -0.18 11.58
N ALA A 344 15.60 0.85 10.96
CA ALA A 344 16.74 0.67 10.07
C ALA A 344 17.93 0.00 10.78
N SER A 345 18.18 0.38 12.03
CA SER A 345 19.28 -0.21 12.83
C SER A 345 18.99 -1.67 13.18
N MET A 346 17.76 -2.01 13.50
CA MET A 346 17.33 -3.40 13.78
C MET A 346 17.48 -4.26 12.52
N ASP A 347 16.95 -3.82 11.39
CA ASP A 347 16.99 -4.57 10.14
C ASP A 347 18.44 -4.77 9.66
N THR A 348 19.28 -3.74 9.80
CA THR A 348 20.71 -3.83 9.47
C THR A 348 21.45 -4.79 10.42
N LEU A 349 21.14 -4.76 11.71
CA LEU A 349 21.73 -5.70 12.67
C LEU A 349 21.30 -7.14 12.36
N MET A 350 20.03 -7.37 12.07
CA MET A 350 19.52 -8.67 11.64
C MET A 350 20.26 -9.15 10.38
N TYR A 351 20.40 -8.28 9.38
CA TYR A 351 21.18 -8.59 8.19
C TYR A 351 22.66 -8.91 8.50
N ALA A 352 23.26 -8.23 9.47
CA ALA A 352 24.64 -8.52 9.90
C ALA A 352 24.75 -9.94 10.51
N PHE A 353 23.73 -10.40 11.23
CA PHE A 353 23.65 -11.75 11.78
C PHE A 353 23.10 -12.79 10.79
N GLY A 354 23.04 -12.49 9.51
CA GLY A 354 22.68 -13.45 8.46
C GLY A 354 21.17 -13.59 8.23
N VAL A 355 20.34 -12.76 8.84
CA VAL A 355 18.90 -12.75 8.58
C VAL A 355 18.64 -12.10 7.23
N VAL A 356 18.08 -12.86 6.32
CA VAL A 356 17.62 -12.42 5.00
C VAL A 356 16.31 -13.16 4.69
N GLY A 357 15.50 -12.60 3.78
CA GLY A 357 14.24 -13.24 3.38
C GLY A 357 13.20 -12.26 2.93
N ASN A 358 12.06 -12.78 2.47
CA ASN A 358 10.88 -11.97 2.18
C ASN A 358 10.13 -11.64 3.48
N MET A 359 10.56 -10.60 4.14
CA MET A 359 10.05 -10.13 5.44
C MET A 359 9.51 -8.68 5.35
N GLY A 360 9.01 -8.28 4.18
CA GLY A 360 8.49 -6.93 3.95
C GLY A 360 7.14 -6.64 4.59
N GLY A 361 6.29 -7.66 4.76
CA GLY A 361 4.99 -7.57 5.41
C GLY A 361 5.04 -7.75 6.93
N GLY A 362 4.05 -8.45 7.47
CA GLY A 362 3.98 -8.79 8.89
C GLY A 362 4.30 -10.27 9.17
N LEU A 363 3.76 -10.79 10.29
CA LEU A 363 3.91 -12.19 10.67
C LEU A 363 3.44 -13.18 9.60
N LEU A 364 2.46 -12.80 8.77
CA LEU A 364 2.01 -13.67 7.69
C LEU A 364 3.14 -13.97 6.70
N ASP A 365 3.91 -12.96 6.29
CA ASP A 365 5.08 -13.16 5.43
C ASP A 365 6.17 -13.96 6.15
N PHE A 366 6.42 -13.69 7.44
CA PHE A 366 7.42 -14.43 8.21
C PHE A 366 7.10 -15.91 8.25
N ILE A 367 5.85 -16.25 8.52
CA ILE A 367 5.41 -17.64 8.64
C ILE A 367 5.38 -18.32 7.27
N SER A 368 4.70 -17.73 6.28
CA SER A 368 4.38 -18.39 5.02
C SER A 368 5.57 -18.53 4.06
N THR A 369 6.46 -17.55 4.03
CA THR A 369 7.56 -17.48 3.05
C THR A 369 8.96 -17.68 3.66
N ASN A 370 9.06 -17.82 4.99
CA ASN A 370 10.34 -17.98 5.69
C ASN A 370 10.28 -19.12 6.73
N TRP A 371 9.60 -18.94 7.86
CA TRP A 371 9.71 -19.84 9.02
C TRP A 371 9.23 -21.26 8.72
N LEU A 372 8.06 -21.42 8.08
CA LEU A 372 7.53 -22.75 7.78
C LEU A 372 8.34 -23.47 6.69
N PRO A 373 8.62 -22.86 5.51
CA PRO A 373 9.33 -23.56 4.47
C PRO A 373 10.82 -23.78 4.77
N LEU A 374 11.46 -22.87 5.52
CA LEU A 374 12.91 -22.86 5.71
C LEU A 374 13.36 -23.22 7.14
N GLY A 375 12.44 -23.30 8.09
CA GLY A 375 12.75 -23.45 9.51
C GLY A 375 13.53 -24.74 9.86
N LYS A 376 13.39 -25.80 9.06
CA LYS A 376 14.11 -27.06 9.30
C LYS A 376 15.62 -26.91 9.16
N GLU A 377 16.08 -26.29 8.07
CA GLU A 377 17.52 -26.15 7.77
C GLU A 377 18.10 -24.83 8.31
N HIS A 378 17.27 -23.77 8.45
CA HIS A 378 17.71 -22.42 8.78
C HIS A 378 17.15 -21.88 10.10
N TRP A 379 16.81 -22.76 11.07
CA TRP A 379 16.24 -22.38 12.36
C TRP A 379 17.09 -21.35 13.13
N GLY A 380 18.42 -21.44 13.02
CA GLY A 380 19.35 -20.51 13.68
C GLY A 380 19.17 -19.06 13.20
N THR A 381 18.90 -18.84 11.91
CA THR A 381 18.60 -17.53 11.33
C THR A 381 17.35 -16.93 11.96
N TYR A 382 16.29 -17.72 12.11
CA TYR A 382 15.02 -17.24 12.66
C TYR A 382 15.04 -17.07 14.17
N VAL A 383 15.83 -17.87 14.88
CA VAL A 383 16.12 -17.63 16.30
C VAL A 383 16.86 -16.30 16.48
N ALA A 384 17.88 -16.03 15.64
CA ALA A 384 18.59 -14.74 15.68
C ALA A 384 17.62 -13.57 15.38
N GLN A 385 16.74 -13.69 14.38
CA GLN A 385 15.70 -12.71 14.09
C GLN A 385 14.82 -12.41 15.30
N VAL A 386 14.27 -13.46 15.94
CA VAL A 386 13.37 -13.30 17.09
C VAL A 386 14.11 -12.70 18.29
N VAL A 387 15.32 -13.17 18.59
CA VAL A 387 16.13 -12.67 19.72
C VAL A 387 16.46 -11.19 19.52
N ILE A 388 16.98 -10.80 18.34
CA ILE A 388 17.27 -9.40 18.03
C ILE A 388 15.97 -8.58 18.08
N GLY A 389 14.88 -9.09 17.50
CA GLY A 389 13.57 -8.45 17.53
C GLY A 389 13.09 -8.17 18.96
N LEU A 390 13.16 -9.14 19.86
CA LEU A 390 12.77 -8.98 21.27
C LEU A 390 13.66 -7.99 22.03
N ILE A 391 14.96 -7.96 21.74
CA ILE A 391 15.87 -6.93 22.27
C ILE A 391 15.40 -5.54 21.82
N PHE A 392 15.06 -5.39 20.55
CA PHE A 392 14.54 -4.12 20.05
C PHE A 392 13.16 -3.77 20.60
N VAL A 393 12.26 -4.73 20.85
CA VAL A 393 11.01 -4.45 21.60
C VAL A 393 11.32 -3.79 22.95
N ALA A 394 12.31 -4.29 23.67
CA ALA A 394 12.73 -3.68 24.94
C ALA A 394 13.34 -2.28 24.74
N ILE A 395 14.22 -2.10 23.75
CA ILE A 395 14.80 -0.80 23.40
C ILE A 395 13.70 0.21 23.08
N TYR A 396 12.76 -0.14 22.18
CA TYR A 396 11.62 0.68 21.84
C TYR A 396 10.77 1.03 23.05
N PHE A 397 10.44 0.04 23.87
CA PHE A 397 9.65 0.23 25.08
C PHE A 397 10.29 1.23 26.04
N PHE A 398 11.54 1.03 26.43
CA PHE A 398 12.20 1.90 27.40
C PHE A 398 12.47 3.29 26.84
N LEU A 399 12.92 3.39 25.59
CA LEU A 399 13.25 4.67 24.97
C LEU A 399 12.00 5.52 24.71
N PHE A 400 10.94 4.95 24.14
CA PHE A 400 9.68 5.66 23.94
C PHE A 400 9.05 6.05 25.27
N ARG A 401 9.01 5.14 26.24
CA ARG A 401 8.51 5.45 27.59
C ARG A 401 9.29 6.60 28.22
N PHE A 402 10.61 6.58 28.15
CA PHE A 402 11.45 7.65 28.69
C PHE A 402 11.13 9.00 28.03
N LEU A 403 11.08 9.04 26.70
CA LEU A 403 10.82 10.29 25.96
C LEU A 403 9.39 10.80 26.19
N ILE A 404 8.39 9.91 26.20
CA ILE A 404 6.99 10.27 26.47
C ILE A 404 6.85 10.92 27.85
N LEU A 405 7.51 10.36 28.86
CA LEU A 405 7.45 10.88 30.22
C LEU A 405 8.30 12.16 30.39
N LYS A 406 9.53 12.18 29.85
CA LYS A 406 10.45 13.31 29.98
C LYS A 406 9.92 14.59 29.33
N PHE A 407 9.28 14.47 28.17
CA PHE A 407 8.76 15.62 27.41
C PHE A 407 7.25 15.81 27.60
N ASP A 408 6.64 15.05 28.51
CA ASP A 408 5.18 15.03 28.77
C ASP A 408 4.34 15.07 27.49
N ILE A 409 4.65 14.15 26.55
CA ILE A 409 4.06 14.14 25.22
C ILE A 409 2.56 13.82 25.33
N PRO A 410 1.68 14.67 24.78
CA PRO A 410 0.23 14.54 24.92
C PRO A 410 -0.34 13.48 23.94
N LEU A 411 0.13 12.23 24.07
CA LEU A 411 -0.38 11.11 23.28
C LEU A 411 -1.84 10.78 23.66
N PRO A 412 -2.57 10.03 22.82
CA PRO A 412 -3.94 9.61 23.11
C PRO A 412 -4.09 9.05 24.53
N GLY A 413 -5.05 9.57 25.28
CA GLY A 413 -5.33 9.19 26.66
C GLY A 413 -4.44 9.82 27.74
N ARG A 414 -3.45 10.67 27.41
CA ARG A 414 -2.59 11.37 28.38
C ARG A 414 -3.05 12.77 28.74
N LYS A 415 -3.84 13.46 27.90
CA LYS A 415 -4.35 14.79 28.20
C LYS A 415 -5.49 14.76 29.24
N LYS A 416 -5.48 15.71 30.16
CA LYS A 416 -6.55 15.96 31.13
C LYS A 416 -7.64 16.94 30.66
N THR A 417 -7.64 17.36 29.40
CA THR A 417 -8.59 18.33 28.84
C THR A 417 -9.84 17.66 28.28
N GLU A 418 -11.01 18.25 28.54
CA GLU A 418 -12.35 17.77 28.21
C GLU A 418 -12.68 17.59 26.71
N GLU A 419 -11.78 17.90 25.80
CA GLU A 419 -11.85 17.55 24.38
C GLU A 419 -11.31 16.13 24.12
N GLU A 420 -11.78 15.16 24.91
CA GLU A 420 -11.46 13.76 24.69
C GLU A 420 -12.18 13.26 23.44
N VAL A 421 -11.42 12.54 22.59
CA VAL A 421 -11.99 11.51 21.71
C VAL A 421 -12.65 10.47 22.62
N LYS A 422 -13.90 10.67 22.97
CA LYS A 422 -14.71 9.72 23.75
C LYS A 422 -15.02 8.51 22.84
N LEU A 423 -14.23 7.47 22.98
CA LEU A 423 -14.65 6.12 22.55
C LEU A 423 -15.68 5.63 23.59
N PHE A 424 -16.94 5.70 23.24
CA PHE A 424 -18.02 5.23 24.12
C PHE A 424 -17.94 3.73 24.34
N SER A 425 -18.01 3.30 25.60
CA SER A 425 -18.11 1.89 25.97
C SER A 425 -19.58 1.43 25.97
N LYS A 426 -19.79 0.13 25.79
CA LYS A 426 -21.13 -0.51 25.89
C LYS A 426 -21.87 -0.20 27.19
N GLN A 427 -21.17 0.26 28.23
CA GLN A 427 -21.70 0.57 29.55
C GLN A 427 -22.24 2.00 29.65
N ASP A 428 -21.67 2.95 28.90
CA ASP A 428 -22.17 4.32 28.82
C ASP A 428 -23.53 4.35 28.09
N TYR A 429 -23.73 3.39 27.17
CA TYR A 429 -24.99 3.19 26.46
C TYR A 429 -26.15 2.73 27.37
N LYS A 430 -25.87 1.91 28.39
CA LYS A 430 -26.91 1.44 29.31
C LYS A 430 -27.42 2.52 30.28
N ASN A 431 -26.62 3.51 30.58
CA ASN A 431 -26.95 4.56 31.57
C ASN A 431 -27.69 5.77 30.97
N LYS A 432 -27.69 5.92 29.63
CA LYS A 432 -28.38 7.01 28.90
C LYS A 432 -29.64 6.55 28.13
N LYS A 433 -30.27 5.46 28.54
CA LYS A 433 -31.55 5.01 27.97
C LYS A 433 -32.70 5.84 28.57
N GLY A 434 -32.81 7.08 28.14
CA GLY A 434 -33.92 7.97 28.40
C GLY A 434 -33.79 9.19 27.50
N ASP A 435 -34.67 9.27 26.55
CA ASP A 435 -35.14 10.36 25.71
C ASP A 435 -34.71 10.37 24.23
N ASN A 436 -35.72 10.05 23.47
CA ASN A 436 -36.11 10.54 22.14
C ASN A 436 -35.04 10.68 21.04
N VAL A 437 -34.89 9.66 20.22
CA VAL A 437 -34.45 9.81 18.84
C VAL A 437 -35.53 9.20 17.93
N ASP A 438 -35.99 10.00 16.99
CA ASP A 438 -37.05 9.73 16.04
C ASP A 438 -36.70 8.53 15.12
N PRO A 439 -37.47 7.43 15.07
CA PRO A 439 -37.16 6.26 14.24
C PRO A 439 -37.71 6.41 12.83
N LYS A 440 -37.36 7.50 12.12
CA LYS A 440 -37.86 7.75 10.76
C LYS A 440 -36.76 7.71 9.69
N ARG A 441 -35.91 6.69 9.67
CA ARG A 441 -35.25 6.26 8.43
C ARG A 441 -35.34 4.76 8.33
N ALA A 442 -36.06 4.28 7.33
CA ALA A 442 -36.07 2.87 6.96
C ALA A 442 -34.66 2.46 6.59
N SER A 443 -34.11 1.42 7.26
CA SER A 443 -32.85 0.79 6.86
C SER A 443 -33.00 0.31 5.41
N THR A 444 -32.03 0.64 4.55
CA THR A 444 -31.96 0.18 3.16
C THR A 444 -31.66 -1.32 3.08
N GLY A 445 -31.27 -1.94 4.20
CA GLY A 445 -30.79 -3.32 4.27
C GLY A 445 -29.32 -3.47 3.91
N ASN A 446 -28.65 -2.36 3.57
CA ASN A 446 -27.22 -2.28 3.30
C ASN A 446 -26.53 -1.40 4.35
N GLU A 447 -25.75 -2.02 5.24
CA GLU A 447 -25.05 -1.34 6.32
C GLU A 447 -24.18 -0.15 5.85
N TYR A 448 -23.59 -0.24 4.66
CA TYR A 448 -22.70 0.79 4.11
C TYR A 448 -23.48 2.02 3.62
N GLU A 449 -24.64 1.79 3.03
CA GLU A 449 -25.57 2.86 2.62
C GLU A 449 -26.18 3.55 3.85
N ASP A 450 -26.57 2.80 4.86
CA ASP A 450 -27.11 3.35 6.11
C ASP A 450 -26.07 4.24 6.80
N LYS A 451 -24.78 3.80 6.86
CA LYS A 451 -23.68 4.60 7.37
C LYS A 451 -23.42 5.84 6.52
N ALA A 452 -23.41 5.71 5.20
CA ALA A 452 -23.19 6.83 4.29
C ALA A 452 -24.27 7.90 4.42
N ALA A 453 -25.55 7.51 4.48
CA ALA A 453 -26.69 8.40 4.69
C ALA A 453 -26.59 9.13 6.05
N TYR A 454 -26.21 8.41 7.10
CA TYR A 454 -26.02 8.97 8.43
C TYR A 454 -24.91 10.00 8.47
N TYR A 455 -23.78 9.71 7.81
CA TYR A 455 -22.67 10.66 7.74
C TYR A 455 -23.02 11.90 6.92
N LEU A 456 -23.73 11.71 5.81
CA LEU A 456 -24.15 12.82 4.95
C LEU A 456 -25.02 13.83 5.71
N ASP A 457 -25.92 13.32 6.53
CA ASP A 457 -26.79 14.12 7.40
C ASP A 457 -25.97 14.91 8.44
N GLY A 458 -25.12 14.21 9.19
CA GLY A 458 -24.25 14.83 10.22
C GLY A 458 -23.19 15.77 9.65
N LEU A 459 -22.91 15.72 8.35
CA LEU A 459 -22.01 16.67 7.67
C LEU A 459 -22.72 17.93 7.14
N GLY A 460 -24.01 18.07 7.39
CA GLY A 460 -24.82 19.20 6.95
C GLY A 460 -25.40 19.06 5.54
N GLY A 461 -25.57 17.82 5.07
CA GLY A 461 -26.15 17.50 3.76
C GLY A 461 -25.19 17.66 2.59
N LYS A 462 -25.65 17.26 1.39
CA LYS A 462 -24.85 17.24 0.16
C LYS A 462 -24.31 18.62 -0.25
N GLU A 463 -25.07 19.69 -0.01
CA GLU A 463 -24.70 21.06 -0.33
C GLU A 463 -23.45 21.53 0.43
N ASN A 464 -23.17 20.89 1.56
CA ASN A 464 -22.00 21.19 2.37
C ASN A 464 -20.75 20.39 1.96
N ILE A 465 -20.86 19.39 1.08
CA ILE A 465 -19.74 18.54 0.67
C ILE A 465 -19.03 19.13 -0.55
N LYS A 466 -17.75 19.45 -0.39
CA LYS A 466 -16.89 19.97 -1.45
C LYS A 466 -16.04 18.91 -2.12
N ASP A 467 -15.50 17.97 -1.34
CA ASP A 467 -14.59 16.91 -1.81
C ASP A 467 -14.66 15.71 -0.86
N VAL A 468 -14.61 14.51 -1.42
CA VAL A 468 -14.64 13.25 -0.68
C VAL A 468 -13.46 12.40 -1.07
N THR A 469 -12.74 11.90 -0.08
CA THR A 469 -11.64 10.94 -0.26
C THR A 469 -11.62 9.99 0.95
N ASN A 470 -10.79 8.97 0.93
CA ASN A 470 -10.55 8.15 2.12
C ASN A 470 -9.06 7.82 2.27
N CYS A 471 -8.67 7.43 3.46
CA CYS A 471 -7.48 6.62 3.70
C CYS A 471 -7.92 5.22 4.17
N THR A 472 -7.02 4.40 4.64
CA THR A 472 -7.29 3.00 5.01
C THR A 472 -8.46 2.82 6.00
N THR A 473 -8.69 3.79 6.89
CA THR A 473 -9.68 3.67 7.97
C THR A 473 -10.59 4.89 8.14
N ARG A 474 -10.41 5.95 7.35
CA ARG A 474 -11.14 7.22 7.53
C ARG A 474 -11.71 7.72 6.22
N LEU A 475 -12.98 8.10 6.25
CA LEU A 475 -13.58 8.93 5.23
C LEU A 475 -13.09 10.37 5.44
N ARG A 476 -12.49 10.97 4.43
CA ARG A 476 -11.92 12.32 4.46
C ARG A 476 -12.74 13.22 3.56
N LEU A 477 -13.22 14.30 4.15
CA LEU A 477 -14.09 15.25 3.47
C LEU A 477 -13.54 16.67 3.59
N THR A 478 -13.85 17.48 2.60
CA THR A 478 -13.75 18.94 2.69
C THR A 478 -15.16 19.49 2.60
N VAL A 479 -15.55 20.29 3.59
CA VAL A 479 -16.87 20.93 3.63
C VAL A 479 -16.78 22.40 3.24
N TYR A 480 -17.89 22.99 2.80
CA TYR A 480 -17.99 24.41 2.54
C TYR A 480 -18.08 25.20 3.85
N ASP A 481 -18.87 24.70 4.79
CA ASP A 481 -19.17 25.34 6.07
C ASP A 481 -19.01 24.33 7.23
N GLU A 482 -18.03 24.55 8.10
CA GLU A 482 -17.74 23.66 9.21
C GLU A 482 -18.76 23.78 10.37
N SER A 483 -19.50 24.90 10.43
CA SER A 483 -20.52 25.12 11.46
C SER A 483 -21.76 24.24 11.29
N LYS A 484 -21.96 23.67 10.09
CA LYS A 484 -23.03 22.71 9.78
C LYS A 484 -22.68 21.27 10.11
N VAL A 485 -21.45 21.01 10.54
CA VAL A 485 -20.99 19.66 10.83
C VAL A 485 -21.28 19.35 12.30
N GLU A 486 -22.09 18.33 12.53
CA GLU A 486 -22.42 17.81 13.86
C GLU A 486 -21.18 17.42 14.65
N ASP A 487 -21.31 17.29 15.96
CA ASP A 487 -20.21 16.96 16.84
C ASP A 487 -19.80 15.48 16.77
N THR A 488 -18.74 15.13 17.49
CA THR A 488 -18.25 13.75 17.53
C THR A 488 -19.27 12.80 18.14
N GLU A 489 -20.14 13.27 19.03
CA GLU A 489 -21.16 12.46 19.71
C GLU A 489 -22.20 11.97 18.70
N TYR A 490 -22.62 12.82 17.76
CA TYR A 490 -23.49 12.43 16.67
C TYR A 490 -22.89 11.26 15.85
N PHE A 491 -21.67 11.38 15.33
CA PHE A 491 -21.07 10.37 14.47
C PHE A 491 -20.76 9.05 15.16
N THR A 492 -20.51 9.06 16.46
CA THR A 492 -20.24 7.84 17.24
C THR A 492 -21.50 7.20 17.79
N HIS A 493 -22.67 7.83 17.60
CA HIS A 493 -23.96 7.29 18.02
C HIS A 493 -24.25 5.97 17.30
N GLN A 494 -24.79 4.98 18.01
CA GLN A 494 -25.08 3.64 17.51
C GLN A 494 -23.90 2.91 16.83
N GLN A 495 -22.66 3.28 17.15
CA GLN A 495 -21.45 2.73 16.53
C GLN A 495 -21.35 2.98 15.02
N MET A 496 -22.00 4.00 14.50
CA MET A 496 -21.93 4.35 13.07
C MET A 496 -20.51 4.72 12.64
N ALA A 497 -19.77 5.45 13.46
CA ALA A 497 -18.33 5.72 13.28
C ALA A 497 -17.56 5.47 14.58
N HIS A 498 -16.25 5.30 14.46
CA HIS A 498 -15.35 5.18 15.61
C HIS A 498 -14.87 6.53 16.14
N GLY A 499 -15.14 7.63 15.45
CA GLY A 499 -14.78 8.98 15.85
C GLY A 499 -14.85 9.98 14.71
N LEU A 500 -14.70 11.26 15.05
CA LEU A 500 -14.64 12.39 14.12
C LEU A 500 -13.41 13.24 14.43
N VAL A 501 -12.70 13.68 13.39
CA VAL A 501 -11.60 14.66 13.53
C VAL A 501 -11.95 15.88 12.66
N LYS A 502 -12.09 17.03 13.30
CA LYS A 502 -12.32 18.33 12.66
C LYS A 502 -11.00 19.13 12.63
N SER A 503 -10.65 19.70 11.49
CA SER A 503 -9.52 20.61 11.34
C SER A 503 -9.94 21.71 10.35
N GLY A 504 -10.68 22.72 10.84
CA GLY A 504 -11.38 23.67 10.01
C GLY A 504 -12.30 22.93 9.02
N LYS A 505 -12.27 23.31 7.77
CA LYS A 505 -13.11 22.69 6.72
C LYS A 505 -12.71 21.25 6.33
N SER A 506 -11.64 20.70 6.89
CA SER A 506 -11.22 19.31 6.65
C SER A 506 -11.77 18.42 7.76
N ILE A 507 -12.69 17.55 7.39
CA ILE A 507 -13.37 16.62 8.29
C ILE A 507 -12.93 15.20 8.00
N GLN A 508 -12.70 14.39 9.04
CA GLN A 508 -12.36 12.97 8.89
C GLN A 508 -13.26 12.13 9.78
N VAL A 509 -14.08 11.28 9.20
CA VAL A 509 -14.90 10.30 9.91
C VAL A 509 -14.13 8.99 10.02
N VAL A 510 -13.90 8.50 11.22
CA VAL A 510 -13.17 7.24 11.45
C VAL A 510 -14.13 6.07 11.30
N VAL A 511 -14.08 5.40 10.16
CA VAL A 511 -15.01 4.32 9.77
C VAL A 511 -14.44 2.93 10.09
N GLY A 512 -13.13 2.75 9.97
CA GLY A 512 -12.47 1.45 10.02
C GLY A 512 -12.18 0.88 8.63
N MET A 513 -11.91 -0.42 8.57
CA MET A 513 -11.48 -1.10 7.34
C MET A 513 -12.52 -1.14 6.22
N THR A 514 -13.79 -0.86 6.53
CA THR A 514 -14.91 -0.82 5.57
C THR A 514 -15.08 0.56 4.90
N VAL A 515 -14.15 1.50 5.14
CA VAL A 515 -14.23 2.85 4.59
C VAL A 515 -14.33 2.91 3.06
N PRO A 516 -13.74 2.02 2.24
CA PRO A 516 -13.91 2.09 0.79
C PRO A 516 -15.36 1.87 0.35
N GLN A 517 -16.05 0.90 0.96
CA GLN A 517 -17.47 0.59 0.67
C GLN A 517 -18.40 1.72 1.11
N VAL A 518 -18.14 2.28 2.30
CA VAL A 518 -18.91 3.42 2.81
C VAL A 518 -18.68 4.67 1.95
N ARG A 519 -17.45 4.88 1.46
CA ARG A 519 -17.15 5.99 0.54
C ARG A 519 -17.93 5.85 -0.77
N GLU A 520 -17.92 4.68 -1.37
CA GLU A 520 -18.65 4.41 -2.61
C GLU A 520 -20.13 4.72 -2.48
N ALA A 521 -20.77 4.24 -1.42
CA ALA A 521 -22.16 4.55 -1.10
C ALA A 521 -22.39 6.06 -0.86
N PHE A 522 -21.45 6.71 -0.16
CA PHE A 522 -21.52 8.15 0.12
C PHE A 522 -21.41 9.00 -1.15
N GLU A 523 -20.47 8.68 -2.05
CA GLU A 523 -20.30 9.38 -3.33
C GLU A 523 -21.53 9.20 -4.22
N GLN A 524 -22.12 8.02 -4.29
CA GLN A 524 -23.39 7.77 -5.00
C GLN A 524 -24.52 8.65 -4.48
N MET A 525 -24.70 8.75 -3.16
CA MET A 525 -25.74 9.61 -2.56
C MET A 525 -25.53 11.10 -2.83
N VAL A 526 -24.28 11.55 -2.92
CA VAL A 526 -23.97 12.95 -3.29
C VAL A 526 -24.25 13.20 -4.79
N GLU A 527 -24.05 12.20 -5.66
CA GLU A 527 -24.23 12.32 -7.11
C GLU A 527 -25.70 12.13 -7.56
N ASP A 528 -26.43 11.13 -7.05
CA ASP A 528 -27.79 10.76 -7.48
C ASP A 528 -28.82 11.87 -7.22
N GLN A 529 -28.68 12.61 -6.14
CA GLN A 529 -29.58 13.73 -5.84
C GLN A 529 -29.30 15.00 -6.68
N SER A 530 -28.19 15.04 -7.44
CA SER A 530 -27.91 16.12 -8.37
C SER A 530 -28.64 15.99 -9.72
N SER A 531 -29.28 14.84 -9.97
CA SER A 531 -30.04 14.55 -11.19
C SER A 531 -31.54 14.80 -11.06
N GLU A 532 -32.09 14.94 -9.84
CA GLU A 532 -33.51 15.24 -9.63
C GLU A 532 -33.86 16.74 -9.65
N ASP A 533 -32.84 17.63 -9.56
CA ASP A 533 -33.03 19.09 -9.58
C ASP A 533 -32.71 19.72 -10.96
N LYS A 534 -32.71 18.96 -12.05
CA LYS A 534 -32.61 19.42 -13.42
C LYS A 534 -33.82 18.92 -14.22
#